data_d04dc4ae7bbafce44a373bfac27cc5e6
#
_entry.id   d04dc4ae7bbafce44a373bfac27cc5e6
#
_cell.length_a   1.000
_cell.length_b   1.000
_cell.length_c   1.000
_cell.angle_alpha   90.00
_cell.angle_beta   90.00
_cell.angle_gamma   90.00
#
_symmetry.space_group_name_H-M   'P 1'
#
loop_
_entity.id
_entity.type
_entity.pdbx_description
1 polymer ?
#
loop_
_entity_poly.entity_id
_entity_poly.type
_entity_poly.pdbx_seq_one_letter_code
_entity_poly.pdbx_strand_id
1 'polypeptide(L)'
;MRLRFAPSPTGYLHVGNARTALFNWLAARGANGTMVVRIEDTDTERSTREFEEGILQDLRWMGITWDEGPDLGGPFGPYRQSERLDTYKAYSDELLGRGAAYHCFCSFDQLESNRQAAVAAGRPTRYPGTCRTLATNIVRRRLDSGEPAAIRFAVPE
;
A
#
# COMPACT_ATOMS: atom_id res chain seq x y z
N MET A 1 22.11 7.08 3.89
CA MET A 1 20.88 7.01 3.04
C MET A 1 20.22 5.65 3.27
N ARG A 2 18.88 5.58 3.26
CA ARG A 2 18.13 4.33 3.41
C ARG A 2 17.13 4.22 2.25
N LEU A 3 17.24 3.19 1.45
CA LEU A 3 16.45 2.98 0.24
C LEU A 3 15.70 1.67 0.32
N ARG A 4 14.54 1.59 -0.36
CA ARG A 4 13.67 0.43 -0.28
C ARG A 4 13.23 -0.02 -1.67
N PHE A 5 13.41 -1.31 -1.94
CA PHE A 5 12.66 -2.02 -2.97
C PHE A 5 11.43 -2.70 -2.34
N ALA A 6 10.27 -2.51 -2.94
CA ALA A 6 8.99 -2.95 -2.38
C ALA A 6 8.18 -3.74 -3.42
N PRO A 7 8.56 -5.00 -3.69
CA PRO A 7 7.86 -5.84 -4.65
C PRO A 7 6.55 -6.39 -4.08
N SER A 8 5.52 -6.51 -4.95
CA SER A 8 4.32 -7.29 -4.66
C SER A 8 4.51 -8.72 -5.17
N PRO A 9 4.35 -9.75 -4.32
CA PRO A 9 4.61 -11.14 -4.69
C PRO A 9 3.37 -11.76 -5.39
N THR A 10 2.90 -11.10 -6.45
CA THR A 10 1.74 -11.52 -7.27
C THR A 10 2.17 -12.20 -8.57
N GLY A 11 3.45 -12.47 -8.74
CA GLY A 11 4.07 -13.10 -9.89
C GLY A 11 5.60 -13.05 -9.81
N TYR A 12 6.27 -13.56 -10.83
CA TYR A 12 7.71 -13.57 -10.93
C TYR A 12 8.30 -12.16 -11.15
N LEU A 13 9.57 -12.01 -10.82
CA LEU A 13 10.30 -10.76 -11.06
C LEU A 13 10.40 -10.51 -12.58
N HIS A 14 10.00 -9.33 -13.03
CA HIS A 14 10.15 -8.92 -14.42
C HIS A 14 11.16 -7.77 -14.53
N VAL A 15 11.63 -7.50 -15.75
CA VAL A 15 12.70 -6.53 -16.02
C VAL A 15 12.42 -5.13 -15.45
N GLY A 16 11.16 -4.70 -15.40
CA GLY A 16 10.77 -3.40 -14.80
C GLY A 16 11.04 -3.34 -13.30
N ASN A 17 10.66 -4.40 -12.57
CA ASN A 17 10.92 -4.51 -11.13
C ASN A 17 12.41 -4.72 -10.86
N ALA A 18 13.09 -5.54 -11.65
CA ALA A 18 14.53 -5.75 -11.58
C ALA A 18 15.31 -4.44 -11.74
N ARG A 19 14.93 -3.60 -12.72
CA ARG A 19 15.51 -2.26 -12.91
C ARG A 19 15.32 -1.39 -11.67
N THR A 20 14.11 -1.39 -11.10
CA THR A 20 13.82 -0.59 -9.89
C THR A 20 14.67 -1.06 -8.71
N ALA A 21 14.81 -2.38 -8.50
CA ALA A 21 15.67 -2.94 -7.48
C ALA A 21 17.13 -2.52 -7.70
N LEU A 22 17.64 -2.65 -8.92
CA LEU A 22 19.00 -2.29 -9.29
C LEU A 22 19.32 -0.81 -9.00
N PHE A 23 18.44 0.12 -9.39
CA PHE A 23 18.68 1.54 -9.13
C PHE A 23 18.69 1.88 -7.64
N ASN A 24 17.78 1.28 -6.85
CA ASN A 24 17.79 1.45 -5.40
C ASN A 24 19.07 0.86 -4.79
N TRP A 25 19.50 -0.30 -5.24
CA TRP A 25 20.73 -0.94 -4.76
C TRP A 25 21.98 -0.14 -5.08
N LEU A 26 22.13 0.31 -6.35
CA LEU A 26 23.26 1.16 -6.76
C LEU A 26 23.33 2.46 -5.97
N ALA A 27 22.19 3.13 -5.78
CA ALA A 27 22.13 4.37 -5.00
C ALA A 27 22.44 4.13 -3.52
N ALA A 28 21.97 3.02 -2.94
CA ALA A 28 22.29 2.65 -1.56
C ALA A 28 23.80 2.38 -1.42
N ARG A 29 24.37 1.56 -2.29
CA ARG A 29 25.81 1.19 -2.24
C ARG A 29 26.70 2.38 -2.53
N GLY A 30 26.37 3.23 -3.52
CA GLY A 30 27.12 4.45 -3.85
C GLY A 30 27.15 5.48 -2.72
N ALA A 31 26.14 5.48 -1.85
CA ALA A 31 26.03 6.37 -0.69
C ALA A 31 26.44 5.72 0.64
N ASN A 32 27.03 4.52 0.64
CA ASN A 32 27.26 3.70 1.84
C ASN A 32 26.00 3.61 2.72
N GLY A 33 24.84 3.47 2.09
CA GLY A 33 23.53 3.43 2.72
C GLY A 33 23.00 2.02 2.90
N THR A 34 21.78 1.94 3.45
CA THR A 34 21.05 0.71 3.73
C THR A 34 20.07 0.39 2.61
N MET A 35 20.12 -0.82 2.08
CA MET A 35 19.12 -1.37 1.16
C MET A 35 18.12 -2.24 1.92
N VAL A 36 16.83 -1.94 1.75
CA VAL A 36 15.73 -2.65 2.40
C VAL A 36 14.87 -3.34 1.36
N VAL A 37 14.51 -4.59 1.57
CA VAL A 37 13.44 -5.26 0.83
C VAL A 37 12.21 -5.36 1.74
N ARG A 38 11.06 -4.86 1.27
CA ARG A 38 9.78 -4.99 1.99
C ARG A 38 8.71 -5.50 1.05
N ILE A 39 8.19 -6.68 1.35
CA ILE A 39 7.15 -7.33 0.56
C ILE A 39 5.82 -6.59 0.71
N GLU A 40 5.20 -6.24 -0.42
CA GLU A 40 3.89 -5.60 -0.47
C GLU A 40 2.82 -6.64 -0.84
N ASP A 41 2.45 -7.46 0.14
CA ASP A 41 1.55 -8.61 0.05
C ASP A 41 0.10 -8.27 0.46
N THR A 42 -0.36 -7.06 0.17
CA THR A 42 -1.73 -6.61 0.49
C THR A 42 -2.81 -7.22 -0.40
N ASP A 43 -2.45 -7.70 -1.58
CA ASP A 43 -3.33 -8.48 -2.45
C ASP A 43 -3.28 -9.95 -2.03
N THR A 44 -4.11 -10.32 -1.07
CA THR A 44 -4.10 -11.66 -0.46
C THR A 44 -4.54 -12.77 -1.40
N GLU A 45 -5.25 -12.45 -2.50
CA GLU A 45 -5.70 -13.44 -3.48
C GLU A 45 -4.57 -13.85 -4.43
N ARG A 46 -3.69 -12.91 -4.79
CA ARG A 46 -2.61 -13.14 -5.75
C ARG A 46 -1.22 -13.26 -5.14
N SER A 47 -1.04 -12.79 -3.90
CA SER A 47 0.24 -12.87 -3.21
C SER A 47 0.48 -14.27 -2.66
N THR A 48 1.62 -14.87 -3.02
CA THR A 48 2.01 -16.19 -2.54
C THR A 48 3.42 -16.19 -1.99
N ARG A 49 3.70 -17.12 -1.06
CA ARG A 49 5.06 -17.34 -0.54
C ARG A 49 6.02 -17.81 -1.61
N GLU A 50 5.54 -18.60 -2.57
CA GLU A 50 6.35 -19.06 -3.71
C GLU A 50 6.88 -17.88 -4.54
N PHE A 51 6.01 -16.90 -4.87
CA PHE A 51 6.44 -15.70 -5.59
C PHE A 51 7.37 -14.82 -4.76
N GLU A 52 7.14 -14.71 -3.45
CA GLU A 52 8.05 -13.99 -2.55
C GLU A 52 9.47 -14.62 -2.59
N GLU A 53 9.55 -15.93 -2.40
CA GLU A 53 10.81 -16.67 -2.43
C GLU A 53 11.49 -16.56 -3.79
N GLY A 54 10.74 -16.69 -4.88
CA GLY A 54 11.22 -16.51 -6.24
C GLY A 54 11.83 -15.12 -6.47
N ILE A 55 11.15 -14.07 -6.05
CA ILE A 55 11.67 -12.68 -6.14
C ILE A 55 13.00 -12.55 -5.37
N LEU A 56 13.07 -13.06 -4.15
CA LEU A 56 14.31 -13.00 -3.36
C LEU A 56 15.45 -13.80 -3.98
N GLN A 57 15.15 -14.95 -4.59
CA GLN A 57 16.13 -15.75 -5.32
C GLN A 57 16.63 -15.03 -6.57
N ASP A 58 15.75 -14.44 -7.37
CA ASP A 58 16.09 -13.68 -8.57
C ASP A 58 16.97 -12.46 -8.24
N LEU A 59 16.67 -11.75 -7.17
CA LEU A 59 17.50 -10.63 -6.69
C LEU A 59 18.93 -11.12 -6.35
N ARG A 60 19.04 -12.24 -5.62
CA ARG A 60 20.35 -12.83 -5.30
C ARG A 60 21.11 -13.28 -6.55
N TRP A 61 20.41 -13.91 -7.50
CA TRP A 61 20.99 -14.32 -8.78
C TRP A 61 21.56 -13.13 -9.56
N MET A 62 20.90 -11.97 -9.50
CA MET A 62 21.36 -10.71 -10.10
C MET A 62 22.49 -10.04 -9.32
N GLY A 63 22.94 -10.59 -8.18
CA GLY A 63 23.96 -10.00 -7.32
C GLY A 63 23.44 -8.81 -6.48
N ILE A 64 22.12 -8.60 -6.43
CA ILE A 64 21.51 -7.55 -5.61
C ILE A 64 21.37 -8.07 -4.19
N THR A 65 22.10 -7.46 -3.25
CA THR A 65 22.07 -7.78 -1.82
C THR A 65 21.33 -6.68 -1.06
N TRP A 66 20.68 -7.05 0.03
CA TRP A 66 19.99 -6.11 0.93
C TRP A 66 20.47 -6.32 2.37
N ASP A 67 20.24 -5.29 3.19
CA ASP A 67 20.71 -5.24 4.58
C ASP A 67 19.58 -5.55 5.55
N GLU A 68 18.33 -5.33 5.13
CA GLU A 68 17.12 -5.60 5.89
C GLU A 68 16.02 -6.16 4.99
N GLY A 69 15.26 -7.12 5.50
CA GLY A 69 14.21 -7.76 4.71
C GLY A 69 13.44 -8.84 5.46
N PRO A 70 12.48 -9.51 4.77
CA PRO A 70 11.62 -10.52 5.38
C PRO A 70 12.38 -11.78 5.84
N ASP A 71 13.56 -12.01 5.29
CA ASP A 71 14.45 -13.14 5.55
C ASP A 71 15.62 -12.79 6.51
N LEU A 72 16.10 -11.55 6.47
CA LEU A 72 17.20 -11.08 7.29
C LEU A 72 16.75 -10.41 8.60
N GLY A 73 15.50 -9.94 8.65
CA GLY A 73 15.04 -9.09 9.72
C GLY A 73 15.63 -7.69 9.65
N GLY A 74 15.72 -7.01 10.82
CA GLY A 74 16.29 -5.68 10.97
C GLY A 74 15.52 -4.83 12.00
N PRO A 75 16.00 -3.61 12.30
CA PRO A 75 15.47 -2.80 13.40
C PRO A 75 14.09 -2.15 13.14
N PHE A 76 13.60 -2.18 11.89
CA PHE A 76 12.36 -1.52 11.49
C PHE A 76 11.33 -2.49 10.90
N GLY A 77 11.41 -3.77 11.31
CA GLY A 77 10.41 -4.80 10.96
C GLY A 77 9.00 -4.48 11.47
N PRO A 78 8.05 -5.31 11.10
CA PRO A 78 8.12 -6.40 10.11
C PRO A 78 8.33 -5.90 8.66
N TYR A 79 8.85 -6.79 7.81
CA TYR A 79 9.17 -6.46 6.41
C TYR A 79 8.18 -7.08 5.40
N ARG A 80 7.02 -7.52 5.87
CA ARG A 80 5.85 -7.82 5.06
C ARG A 80 4.73 -6.86 5.41
N GLN A 81 4.04 -6.36 4.41
CA GLN A 81 3.00 -5.35 4.63
C GLN A 81 1.81 -5.91 5.40
N SER A 82 1.46 -7.18 5.15
CA SER A 82 0.41 -7.90 5.87
C SER A 82 0.67 -8.02 7.39
N GLU A 83 1.92 -7.99 7.80
CA GLU A 83 2.33 -8.07 9.22
C GLU A 83 2.36 -6.69 9.93
N ARG A 84 1.95 -5.60 9.25
CA ARG A 84 2.04 -4.22 9.74
C ARG A 84 0.67 -3.58 10.03
N LEU A 85 -0.38 -4.37 10.15
CA LEU A 85 -1.76 -3.89 10.28
C LEU A 85 -1.95 -2.97 11.49
N ASP A 86 -1.35 -3.28 12.63
CA ASP A 86 -1.44 -2.44 13.84
C ASP A 86 -0.80 -1.06 13.62
N THR A 87 0.34 -1.02 12.91
CA THR A 87 1.00 0.23 12.52
C THR A 87 0.10 1.07 11.62
N TYR A 88 -0.52 0.44 10.62
CA TYR A 88 -1.43 1.14 9.70
C TYR A 88 -2.68 1.61 10.41
N LYS A 89 -3.21 0.80 11.32
CA LYS A 89 -4.36 1.19 12.13
C LYS A 89 -4.04 2.44 12.96
N ALA A 90 -2.92 2.46 13.67
CA ALA A 90 -2.51 3.59 14.50
C ALA A 90 -2.39 4.89 13.68
N TYR A 91 -1.73 4.85 12.52
CA TYR A 91 -1.62 6.02 11.65
C TYR A 91 -2.95 6.42 10.99
N SER A 92 -3.80 5.45 10.66
CA SER A 92 -5.15 5.74 10.14
C SER A 92 -6.01 6.44 11.19
N ASP A 93 -5.96 5.99 12.44
CA ASP A 93 -6.67 6.61 13.56
C ASP A 93 -6.15 8.04 13.82
N GLU A 94 -4.83 8.27 13.73
CA GLU A 94 -4.23 9.60 13.81
C GLU A 94 -4.73 10.52 12.69
N LEU A 95 -4.74 10.05 11.45
CA LEU A 95 -5.21 10.82 10.30
C LEU A 95 -6.71 11.18 10.41
N LEU A 96 -7.53 10.23 10.88
CA LEU A 96 -8.94 10.46 11.16
C LEU A 96 -9.12 11.53 12.26
N GLY A 97 -8.37 11.42 13.36
CA GLY A 97 -8.42 12.38 14.47
C GLY A 97 -8.01 13.81 14.06
N ARG A 98 -7.13 13.94 13.06
CA ARG A 98 -6.68 15.23 12.50
C ARG A 98 -7.57 15.76 11.37
N GLY A 99 -8.60 15.02 10.98
CA GLY A 99 -9.45 15.36 9.82
C GLY A 99 -8.73 15.23 8.46
N ALA A 100 -7.54 14.61 8.44
CA ALA A 100 -6.79 14.34 7.21
C ALA A 100 -7.26 13.06 6.49
N ALA A 101 -8.14 12.29 7.11
CA ALA A 101 -8.84 11.16 6.52
C ALA A 101 -10.31 11.14 6.98
N TYR A 102 -11.13 10.36 6.31
CA TYR A 102 -12.55 10.20 6.64
C TYR A 102 -13.06 8.81 6.28
N HIS A 103 -14.15 8.38 6.93
CA HIS A 103 -14.81 7.12 6.61
C HIS A 103 -15.68 7.24 5.36
N CYS A 104 -15.57 6.27 4.46
CA CYS A 104 -16.36 6.16 3.26
C CYS A 104 -17.17 4.86 3.29
N PHE A 105 -18.48 5.00 3.20
CA PHE A 105 -19.45 3.90 3.25
C PHE A 105 -20.01 3.54 1.86
N CYS A 106 -19.43 4.06 0.79
CA CYS A 106 -19.87 3.70 -0.55
C CYS A 106 -19.56 2.22 -0.84
N SER A 107 -20.57 1.49 -1.33
CA SER A 107 -20.37 0.13 -1.81
C SER A 107 -19.51 0.10 -3.08
N PHE A 108 -18.98 -1.09 -3.41
CA PHE A 108 -18.25 -1.29 -4.66
C PHE A 108 -19.11 -0.93 -5.88
N ASP A 109 -20.37 -1.34 -5.91
CA ASP A 109 -21.31 -1.07 -7.02
C ASP A 109 -21.56 0.43 -7.19
N GLN A 110 -21.71 1.18 -6.09
CA GLN A 110 -21.85 2.63 -6.14
C GLN A 110 -20.60 3.31 -6.71
N LEU A 111 -19.41 2.85 -6.31
CA LEU A 111 -18.14 3.38 -6.81
C LEU A 111 -17.97 3.08 -8.29
N GLU A 112 -18.30 1.87 -8.73
CA GLU A 112 -18.19 1.44 -10.13
C GLU A 112 -19.22 2.18 -11.02
N SER A 113 -20.45 2.31 -10.56
CA SER A 113 -21.48 3.11 -11.25
C SER A 113 -21.05 4.56 -11.46
N ASN A 114 -20.50 5.19 -10.41
CA ASN A 114 -19.97 6.55 -10.51
C ASN A 114 -18.79 6.65 -11.48
N ARG A 115 -17.91 5.65 -11.51
CA ARG A 115 -16.78 5.56 -12.45
C ARG A 115 -17.29 5.49 -13.91
N GLN A 116 -18.24 4.60 -14.17
CA GLN A 116 -18.83 4.43 -15.51
C GLN A 116 -19.53 5.70 -15.99
N ALA A 117 -20.30 6.34 -15.12
CA ALA A 117 -20.96 7.61 -15.43
C ALA A 117 -19.96 8.74 -15.74
N ALA A 118 -18.84 8.78 -15.04
CA ALA A 118 -17.76 9.74 -15.31
C ALA A 118 -17.12 9.49 -16.69
N VAL A 119 -16.80 8.21 -17.00
CA VAL A 119 -16.25 7.81 -18.30
C VAL A 119 -17.23 8.18 -19.43
N ALA A 120 -18.50 7.83 -19.32
CA ALA A 120 -19.53 8.14 -20.32
C ALA A 120 -19.70 9.66 -20.57
N ALA A 121 -19.44 10.47 -19.54
CA ALA A 121 -19.48 11.92 -19.62
C ALA A 121 -18.15 12.58 -20.01
N GLY A 122 -17.10 11.81 -20.34
CA GLY A 122 -15.76 12.32 -20.66
C GLY A 122 -15.08 13.04 -19.49
N ARG A 123 -15.47 12.75 -18.25
CA ARG A 123 -14.93 13.37 -17.04
C ARG A 123 -13.88 12.47 -16.37
N PRO A 124 -12.91 13.04 -15.63
CA PRO A 124 -11.98 12.25 -14.84
C PRO A 124 -12.69 11.32 -13.86
N THR A 125 -12.23 10.08 -13.73
CA THR A 125 -12.78 9.03 -12.85
C THR A 125 -12.36 9.23 -11.40
N ARG A 126 -12.64 10.40 -10.82
CA ARG A 126 -12.36 10.69 -9.42
C ARG A 126 -13.50 10.24 -8.54
N TYR A 127 -13.19 9.83 -7.31
CA TYR A 127 -14.20 9.68 -6.27
C TYR A 127 -14.88 11.05 -5.99
N PRO A 128 -16.22 11.14 -6.02
CA PRO A 128 -16.91 12.43 -5.91
C PRO A 128 -16.90 13.05 -4.50
N GLY A 129 -16.31 12.37 -3.50
CA GLY A 129 -16.26 12.91 -2.15
C GLY A 129 -17.54 12.73 -1.33
N THR A 130 -18.49 11.91 -1.78
CA THR A 130 -19.84 11.76 -1.19
C THR A 130 -19.86 11.61 0.34
N CYS A 131 -18.87 10.88 0.91
CA CYS A 131 -18.80 10.69 2.36
C CYS A 131 -17.90 11.70 3.08
N ARG A 132 -17.20 12.59 2.35
CA ARG A 132 -16.22 13.52 2.95
C ARG A 132 -16.87 14.53 3.90
N THR A 133 -18.11 14.90 3.64
CA THR A 133 -18.85 15.93 4.39
C THR A 133 -19.93 15.36 5.30
N LEU A 134 -19.92 14.04 5.55
CA LEU A 134 -20.88 13.44 6.47
C LEU A 134 -20.68 13.99 7.89
N ALA A 135 -21.78 14.36 8.54
CA ALA A 135 -21.76 14.81 9.92
C ALA A 135 -21.24 13.69 10.86
N THR A 136 -20.46 14.05 11.86
CA THR A 136 -19.82 13.12 12.79
C THR A 136 -20.80 12.16 13.47
N ASN A 137 -22.00 12.63 13.84
CA ASN A 137 -23.04 11.79 14.43
C ASN A 137 -23.58 10.73 13.46
N ILE A 138 -23.63 11.03 12.17
CA ILE A 138 -24.03 10.08 11.12
C ILE A 138 -22.93 9.00 10.95
N VAL A 139 -21.68 9.43 10.85
CA VAL A 139 -20.53 8.52 10.75
C VAL A 139 -20.52 7.56 11.94
N ARG A 140 -20.61 8.11 13.16
CA ARG A 140 -20.60 7.29 14.38
C ARG A 140 -21.72 6.26 14.39
N ARG A 141 -22.97 6.68 14.11
CA ARG A 141 -24.12 5.76 14.07
C ARG A 141 -23.93 4.61 13.07
N ARG A 142 -23.36 4.90 11.89
CA ARG A 142 -23.09 3.89 10.86
C ARG A 142 -22.00 2.90 11.28
N LEU A 143 -20.94 3.40 11.91
CA LEU A 143 -19.88 2.56 12.48
C LEU A 143 -20.41 1.69 13.62
N ASP A 144 -21.21 2.28 14.54
CA ASP A 144 -21.80 1.55 15.68
C ASP A 144 -22.78 0.46 15.23
N SER A 145 -23.40 0.62 14.05
CA SER A 145 -24.25 -0.41 13.42
C SER A 145 -23.43 -1.51 12.69
N GLY A 146 -22.12 -1.44 12.69
CA GLY A 146 -21.25 -2.41 12.01
C GLY A 146 -21.21 -2.26 10.49
N GLU A 147 -21.64 -1.12 9.94
CA GLU A 147 -21.61 -0.90 8.50
C GLU A 147 -20.15 -0.85 7.98
N PRO A 148 -19.81 -1.63 6.94
CA PRO A 148 -18.47 -1.62 6.38
C PRO A 148 -18.05 -0.23 5.89
N ALA A 149 -16.84 0.20 6.27
CA ALA A 149 -16.30 1.48 5.86
C ALA A 149 -14.85 1.38 5.42
N ALA A 150 -14.52 2.08 4.34
CA ALA A 150 -13.14 2.33 3.95
C ALA A 150 -12.64 3.65 4.53
N ILE A 151 -11.36 3.74 4.86
CA ILE A 151 -10.72 5.00 5.24
C ILE A 151 -10.14 5.65 3.98
N ARG A 152 -10.52 6.89 3.71
CA ARG A 152 -9.98 7.68 2.59
C ARG A 152 -9.18 8.86 3.09
N PHE A 153 -8.02 9.08 2.47
CA PHE A 153 -7.24 10.30 2.69
C PHE A 153 -7.98 11.51 2.12
N ALA A 154 -8.06 12.58 2.90
CA ALA A 154 -8.67 13.85 2.50
C ALA A 154 -7.66 14.67 1.70
N VAL A 155 -7.51 14.36 0.39
CA VAL A 155 -6.59 15.10 -0.49
C VAL A 155 -6.94 16.59 -0.44
N PRO A 156 -5.99 17.50 -0.13
CA PRO A 156 -6.19 18.95 -0.22
C PRO A 156 -6.57 19.36 -1.65
N GLU A 157 -7.33 20.45 -1.77
CA GLU A 157 -7.71 21.06 -3.06
C GLU A 157 -6.59 21.90 -3.62
#